data_41de063e4f4dd7d17f53b157ca6976f1
#
_entry.id   41de063e4f4dd7d17f53b157ca6976f1
#
_cell.length_a   1.000
_cell.length_b   1.000
_cell.length_c   1.000
_cell.angle_alpha   90.00
_cell.angle_beta   90.00
_cell.angle_gamma   90.00
#
_symmetry.space_group_name_H-M   'P 1'
#
loop_
_entity.id
_entity.type
_entity.pdbx_description
1 polymer ?
#
loop_
_entity_poly.entity_id
_entity_poly.type
_entity_poly.pdbx_seq_one_letter_code
_entity_poly.pdbx_strand_id
1 'polypeptide(L)'
;MTQPLEVRMDPRVDLTLAEYIEQDAFIAEVAAELTEIHRAARDVNDVNEQIGTLLERIEGREGADVVGEAADELTTDLETVADSLYQARVVDGQTVINFPSRLKFQYVWLHGNADGAETGVTRGSRDVLGDLRVRWTQHRGTVQDLVGPRLDAFNDLLEEHGFGAIIVPAGRRRPIS
;
A
#
# COMPACT_ATOMS: atom_id res chain seq x y z
N MET A 1 -38.57 21.68 -3.51
CA MET A 1 -38.37 22.48 -4.74
C MET A 1 -37.04 22.05 -5.32
N THR A 2 -37.02 21.45 -6.50
CA THR A 2 -35.76 21.04 -7.20
C THR A 2 -35.52 22.10 -8.29
N GLN A 3 -34.30 22.67 -8.31
CA GLN A 3 -33.89 23.58 -9.39
C GLN A 3 -32.84 22.89 -10.24
N PRO A 4 -32.86 23.03 -11.58
CA PRO A 4 -31.79 22.51 -12.43
C PRO A 4 -30.52 23.32 -12.21
N LEU A 5 -29.39 22.61 -12.09
CA LEU A 5 -28.05 23.18 -12.06
C LEU A 5 -27.33 22.79 -13.37
N GLU A 6 -26.77 23.78 -14.07
CA GLU A 6 -25.92 23.55 -15.22
C GLU A 6 -24.49 23.78 -14.83
N VAL A 7 -23.62 22.75 -14.97
CA VAL A 7 -22.18 22.85 -14.78
C VAL A 7 -21.53 23.12 -16.14
N ARG A 8 -20.79 24.21 -16.25
CA ARG A 8 -20.06 24.59 -17.47
C ARG A 8 -18.55 24.54 -17.19
N MET A 9 -17.80 24.26 -18.24
CA MET A 9 -16.33 24.35 -18.20
C MET A 9 -15.91 25.80 -17.98
N ASP A 10 -14.81 26.01 -17.24
CA ASP A 10 -14.24 27.35 -17.04
C ASP A 10 -13.73 27.89 -18.38
N PRO A 11 -14.24 29.03 -18.88
CA PRO A 11 -13.86 29.57 -20.16
C PRO A 11 -12.41 30.09 -20.22
N ARG A 12 -11.72 30.13 -19.07
CA ARG A 12 -10.30 30.56 -18.98
C ARG A 12 -9.35 29.37 -19.19
N VAL A 13 -9.83 28.14 -19.13
CA VAL A 13 -9.05 26.91 -19.28
C VAL A 13 -9.20 26.43 -20.71
N ASP A 14 -8.07 26.29 -21.41
CA ASP A 14 -8.03 25.84 -22.82
C ASP A 14 -7.88 24.31 -22.88
N LEU A 15 -8.85 23.60 -22.30
CA LEU A 15 -8.95 22.15 -22.36
C LEU A 15 -10.22 21.73 -23.10
N THR A 16 -10.09 20.75 -23.96
CA THR A 16 -11.23 20.10 -24.61
C THR A 16 -11.91 19.11 -23.65
N LEU A 17 -13.16 18.78 -23.91
CA LEU A 17 -13.88 17.73 -23.16
C LEU A 17 -13.12 16.38 -23.20
N ALA A 18 -12.48 16.06 -24.31
CA ALA A 18 -11.70 14.83 -24.44
C ALA A 18 -10.49 14.81 -23.47
N GLU A 19 -9.80 15.94 -23.31
CA GLU A 19 -8.68 16.08 -22.39
C GLU A 19 -9.13 16.00 -20.93
N TYR A 20 -10.30 16.53 -20.59
CA TYR A 20 -10.88 16.33 -19.25
C TYR A 20 -11.23 14.87 -18.97
N ILE A 21 -11.82 14.16 -19.94
CA ILE A 21 -12.12 12.72 -19.82
C ILE A 21 -10.83 11.91 -19.63
N GLU A 22 -9.78 12.26 -20.39
CA GLU A 22 -8.49 11.61 -20.27
C GLU A 22 -7.83 11.86 -18.90
N GLN A 23 -7.94 13.09 -18.38
CA GLN A 23 -7.43 13.46 -17.06
C GLN A 23 -8.18 12.70 -15.95
N ASP A 24 -9.50 12.64 -16.02
CA ASP A 24 -10.33 11.88 -15.06
C ASP A 24 -9.97 10.39 -15.05
N ALA A 25 -9.80 9.78 -16.23
CA ALA A 25 -9.38 8.40 -16.37
C ALA A 25 -7.98 8.16 -15.77
N PHE A 26 -7.03 9.06 -16.01
CA PHE A 26 -5.69 8.98 -15.45
C PHE A 26 -5.70 9.10 -13.92
N ILE A 27 -6.45 10.04 -13.37
CA ILE A 27 -6.63 10.23 -11.92
C ILE A 27 -7.23 8.97 -11.30
N ALA A 28 -8.28 8.42 -11.91
CA ALA A 28 -8.92 7.18 -11.44
C ALA A 28 -7.95 5.99 -11.42
N GLU A 29 -7.08 5.87 -12.44
CA GLU A 29 -6.06 4.83 -12.54
C GLU A 29 -5.03 4.96 -11.40
N VAL A 30 -4.49 6.16 -11.18
CA VAL A 30 -3.56 6.44 -10.07
C VAL A 30 -4.21 6.16 -8.71
N ALA A 31 -5.47 6.55 -8.52
CA ALA A 31 -6.22 6.32 -7.28
C ALA A 31 -6.48 4.83 -7.01
N ALA A 32 -6.74 4.04 -8.06
CA ALA A 32 -6.93 2.60 -7.95
C ALA A 32 -5.63 1.93 -7.45
N GLU A 33 -4.49 2.23 -8.05
CA GLU A 33 -3.19 1.69 -7.64
C GLU A 33 -2.80 2.15 -6.22
N LEU A 34 -3.04 3.42 -5.88
CA LEU A 34 -2.84 3.94 -4.52
C LEU A 34 -3.70 3.18 -3.49
N THR A 35 -4.92 2.80 -3.85
CA THR A 35 -5.80 2.00 -3.02
C THR A 35 -5.23 0.60 -2.77
N GLU A 36 -4.63 -0.02 -3.79
CA GLU A 36 -3.95 -1.31 -3.66
C GLU A 36 -2.72 -1.22 -2.75
N ILE A 37 -1.89 -0.18 -2.91
CA ILE A 37 -0.74 0.08 -2.04
C ILE A 37 -1.18 0.24 -0.58
N HIS A 38 -2.29 0.95 -0.33
CA HIS A 38 -2.83 1.12 1.03
C HIS A 38 -3.34 -0.20 1.62
N ARG A 39 -3.90 -1.11 0.81
CA ARG A 39 -4.32 -2.43 1.27
C ARG A 39 -3.10 -3.28 1.62
N ALA A 40 -2.13 -3.35 0.72
CA ALA A 40 -0.88 -4.07 0.95
C ALA A 40 -0.16 -3.62 2.23
N ALA A 41 -0.05 -2.30 2.44
CA ALA A 41 0.54 -1.74 3.66
C ALA A 41 -0.22 -2.14 4.93
N ARG A 42 -1.55 -2.18 4.87
CA ARG A 42 -2.36 -2.65 6.01
C ARG A 42 -2.20 -4.13 6.26
N ASP A 43 -2.21 -4.96 5.22
CA ASP A 43 -2.08 -6.41 5.36
C ASP A 43 -0.73 -6.76 5.99
N VAL A 44 0.36 -6.11 5.58
CA VAL A 44 1.70 -6.24 6.17
C VAL A 44 1.70 -5.84 7.65
N ASN A 45 1.11 -4.69 8.00
CA ASN A 45 1.04 -4.23 9.39
C ASN A 45 0.19 -5.14 10.27
N ASP A 46 -0.97 -5.56 9.77
CA ASP A 46 -1.87 -6.44 10.50
C ASP A 46 -1.20 -7.79 10.84
N VAL A 47 -0.40 -8.34 9.90
CA VAL A 47 0.37 -9.57 10.13
C VAL A 47 1.46 -9.33 11.16
N ASN A 48 2.23 -8.25 11.02
CA ASN A 48 3.31 -7.92 11.94
C ASN A 48 2.82 -7.70 13.38
N GLU A 49 1.70 -6.99 13.56
CA GLU A 49 1.07 -6.77 14.86
C GLU A 49 0.57 -8.09 15.49
N GLN A 50 0.00 -8.99 14.69
CA GLN A 50 -0.45 -10.29 15.18
C GLN A 50 0.74 -11.18 15.61
N ILE A 51 1.87 -11.15 14.85
CA ILE A 51 3.09 -11.86 15.23
C ILE A 51 3.59 -11.35 16.58
N GLY A 52 3.73 -10.03 16.76
CA GLY A 52 4.16 -9.44 18.03
C GLY A 52 3.27 -9.86 19.21
N THR A 53 1.95 -9.77 19.02
CA THR A 53 0.97 -10.20 20.04
C THR A 53 1.05 -11.71 20.34
N LEU A 54 1.34 -12.52 19.32
CA LEU A 54 1.52 -13.96 19.50
C LEU A 54 2.76 -14.24 20.34
N LEU A 55 3.90 -13.64 20.02
CA LEU A 55 5.17 -13.84 20.73
C LEU A 55 5.04 -13.50 22.22
N GLU A 56 4.38 -12.39 22.55
CA GLU A 56 4.09 -12.03 23.95
C GLU A 56 3.28 -13.12 24.68
N ARG A 57 2.32 -13.75 24.00
CA ARG A 57 1.45 -14.78 24.60
C ARG A 57 2.12 -16.13 24.77
N ILE A 58 3.11 -16.46 23.96
CA ILE A 58 3.78 -17.77 23.99
C ILE A 58 5.10 -17.74 24.77
N GLU A 59 5.51 -16.59 25.28
CA GLU A 59 6.74 -16.43 26.06
C GLU A 59 6.83 -17.49 27.18
N GLY A 60 7.97 -18.18 27.25
CA GLY A 60 8.22 -19.24 28.24
C GLY A 60 7.48 -20.57 27.99
N ARG A 61 6.75 -20.73 26.90
CA ARG A 61 6.12 -22.01 26.53
C ARG A 61 7.09 -22.88 25.70
N GLU A 62 6.85 -24.19 25.73
CA GLU A 62 7.61 -25.14 24.89
C GLU A 62 7.39 -24.79 23.40
N GLY A 63 8.50 -24.74 22.64
CA GLY A 63 8.48 -24.36 21.22
C GLY A 63 8.51 -22.85 20.94
N ALA A 64 8.43 -21.99 21.95
CA ALA A 64 8.43 -20.53 21.77
C ALA A 64 9.73 -20.02 21.13
N ASP A 65 10.86 -20.60 21.42
CA ASP A 65 12.16 -20.20 20.87
C ASP A 65 12.24 -20.47 19.36
N VAL A 66 11.76 -21.64 18.90
CA VAL A 66 11.75 -22.01 17.47
C VAL A 66 10.80 -21.09 16.68
N VAL A 67 9.63 -20.82 17.24
CA VAL A 67 8.65 -19.89 16.64
C VAL A 67 9.21 -18.47 16.65
N GLY A 68 9.92 -18.06 17.71
CA GLY A 68 10.55 -16.74 17.81
C GLY A 68 11.59 -16.51 16.68
N GLU A 69 12.47 -17.46 16.43
CA GLU A 69 13.46 -17.36 15.34
C GLU A 69 12.79 -17.22 13.96
N ALA A 70 11.75 -18.02 13.68
CA ALA A 70 11.01 -17.92 12.42
C ALA A 70 10.21 -16.62 12.32
N ALA A 71 9.68 -16.12 13.43
CA ALA A 71 8.97 -14.85 13.51
C ALA A 71 9.90 -13.67 13.24
N ASP A 72 11.13 -13.66 13.79
CA ASP A 72 12.13 -12.61 13.59
C ASP A 72 12.49 -12.46 12.11
N GLU A 73 12.65 -13.58 11.39
CA GLU A 73 12.93 -13.56 9.95
C GLU A 73 11.75 -12.96 9.17
N LEU A 74 10.53 -13.44 9.41
CA LEU A 74 9.34 -12.96 8.72
C LEU A 74 9.06 -11.48 9.03
N THR A 75 9.19 -11.07 10.30
CA THR A 75 9.00 -9.68 10.74
C THR A 75 10.00 -8.73 10.09
N THR A 76 11.28 -9.12 10.01
CA THR A 76 12.32 -8.32 9.35
C THR A 76 11.98 -8.03 7.88
N ASP A 77 11.46 -9.02 7.16
CA ASP A 77 11.08 -8.87 5.76
C ASP A 77 9.79 -8.05 5.61
N LEU A 78 8.81 -8.23 6.51
CA LEU A 78 7.60 -7.42 6.57
C LEU A 78 7.92 -5.94 6.83
N GLU A 79 8.80 -5.64 7.77
CA GLU A 79 9.25 -4.27 8.06
C GLU A 79 9.99 -3.65 6.88
N THR A 80 10.84 -4.41 6.20
CA THR A 80 11.59 -3.97 5.03
C THR A 80 10.66 -3.56 3.88
N VAL A 81 9.65 -4.37 3.58
CA VAL A 81 8.68 -4.02 2.53
C VAL A 81 7.77 -2.87 2.97
N ALA A 82 7.34 -2.83 4.23
CA ALA A 82 6.57 -1.73 4.79
C ALA A 82 7.31 -0.39 4.65
N ASP A 83 8.59 -0.34 5.02
CA ASP A 83 9.42 0.87 4.90
C ASP A 83 9.60 1.32 3.43
N SER A 84 9.52 0.40 2.49
CA SER A 84 9.55 0.71 1.05
C SER A 84 8.23 1.30 0.55
N LEU A 85 7.10 0.86 1.09
CA LEU A 85 5.76 1.31 0.69
C LEU A 85 5.40 2.65 1.31
N TYR A 86 5.66 2.86 2.59
CA TYR A 86 5.30 4.08 3.30
C TYR A 86 6.34 4.45 4.36
N GLN A 87 6.37 5.72 4.75
CA GLN A 87 7.21 6.20 5.84
C GLN A 87 6.54 5.89 7.18
N ALA A 88 7.05 4.88 7.89
CA ALA A 88 6.56 4.49 9.22
C ALA A 88 7.01 5.46 10.32
N ARG A 89 8.12 6.17 10.11
CA ARG A 89 8.68 7.12 11.09
C ARG A 89 8.05 8.50 10.93
N VAL A 90 6.88 8.70 11.50
CA VAL A 90 6.29 10.05 11.62
C VAL A 90 6.73 10.62 12.96
N VAL A 91 7.70 11.55 12.93
CA VAL A 91 8.25 12.17 14.15
C VAL A 91 7.59 13.54 14.40
N ASP A 92 7.24 14.26 13.32
CA ASP A 92 6.61 15.59 13.37
C ASP A 92 5.95 15.96 12.03
N GLY A 93 5.35 17.15 11.95
CA GLY A 93 4.74 17.67 10.73
C GLY A 93 5.73 17.93 9.57
N GLN A 94 7.04 17.83 9.80
CA GLN A 94 8.10 18.02 8.80
C GLN A 94 8.75 16.71 8.35
N THR A 95 8.21 15.58 8.75
CA THR A 95 8.70 14.22 8.41
C THR A 95 8.94 14.05 6.91
N VAL A 96 8.09 14.66 6.08
CA VAL A 96 8.18 14.61 4.60
C VAL A 96 9.44 15.30 4.06
N ILE A 97 9.97 16.28 4.77
CA ILE A 97 11.19 17.04 4.38
C ILE A 97 12.44 16.28 4.81
N ASN A 98 12.37 15.61 5.97
CA ASN A 98 13.52 14.99 6.62
C ASN A 98 13.81 13.56 6.13
N PHE A 99 12.84 12.91 5.50
CA PHE A 99 12.95 11.52 5.05
C PHE A 99 12.60 11.36 3.57
N PRO A 100 13.24 10.42 2.86
CA PRO A 100 12.93 10.15 1.46
C PRO A 100 11.46 9.79 1.27
N SER A 101 10.85 10.33 0.22
CA SER A 101 9.48 9.99 -0.17
C SER A 101 9.38 8.53 -0.56
N ARG A 102 8.55 7.77 0.14
CA ARG A 102 8.26 6.37 -0.16
C ARG A 102 7.20 6.24 -1.26
N LEU A 103 7.01 5.02 -1.75
CA LEU A 103 6.15 4.75 -2.91
C LEU A 103 4.75 5.38 -2.79
N LYS A 104 4.05 5.13 -1.67
CA LYS A 104 2.73 5.71 -1.38
C LYS A 104 2.68 7.21 -1.56
N PHE A 105 3.68 7.93 -1.04
CA PHE A 105 3.72 9.37 -1.08
C PHE A 105 3.92 9.90 -2.50
N GLN A 106 4.71 9.20 -3.32
CA GLN A 106 4.93 9.56 -4.72
C GLN A 106 3.64 9.40 -5.54
N TYR A 107 2.84 8.36 -5.28
CA TYR A 107 1.50 8.21 -5.87
C TYR A 107 0.54 9.32 -5.43
N VAL A 108 0.54 9.69 -4.15
CA VAL A 108 -0.28 10.81 -3.63
C VAL A 108 0.10 12.12 -4.33
N TRP A 109 1.39 12.37 -4.52
CA TRP A 109 1.88 13.55 -5.24
C TRP A 109 1.45 13.56 -6.71
N LEU A 110 1.59 12.42 -7.40
CA LEU A 110 1.18 12.31 -8.80
C LEU A 110 -0.34 12.53 -8.94
N HIS A 111 -1.13 11.92 -8.05
CA HIS A 111 -2.59 12.11 -8.01
C HIS A 111 -2.95 13.58 -7.81
N GLY A 112 -2.41 14.22 -6.77
CA GLY A 112 -2.72 15.61 -6.45
C GLY A 112 -2.27 16.59 -7.54
N ASN A 113 -1.13 16.34 -8.19
CA ASN A 113 -0.69 17.17 -9.32
C ASN A 113 -1.60 17.00 -10.54
N ALA A 114 -2.07 15.79 -10.82
CA ALA A 114 -2.97 15.55 -11.96
C ALA A 114 -4.37 16.14 -11.71
N ASP A 115 -4.89 16.01 -10.48
CA ASP A 115 -6.22 16.51 -10.08
C ASP A 115 -6.27 18.05 -10.06
N GLY A 116 -5.19 18.69 -9.61
CA GLY A 116 -5.09 20.15 -9.56
C GLY A 116 -4.65 20.82 -10.87
N ALA A 117 -4.36 20.07 -11.92
CA ALA A 117 -3.81 20.63 -13.15
C ALA A 117 -4.92 21.12 -14.11
N GLU A 118 -4.78 22.35 -14.58
CA GLU A 118 -5.63 22.92 -15.64
C GLU A 118 -4.95 22.79 -17.04
N THR A 119 -4.08 21.80 -17.19
CA THR A 119 -3.26 21.60 -18.42
C THR A 119 -3.43 20.21 -19.04
N GLY A 120 -4.35 19.40 -18.54
CA GLY A 120 -4.49 18.00 -18.92
C GLY A 120 -3.31 17.11 -18.46
N VAL A 121 -3.33 15.86 -18.87
CA VAL A 121 -2.31 14.87 -18.49
C VAL A 121 -1.04 15.08 -19.30
N THR A 122 0.04 15.50 -18.64
CA THR A 122 1.33 15.72 -19.32
C THR A 122 2.03 14.39 -19.64
N ARG A 123 2.94 14.41 -20.61
CA ARG A 123 3.83 13.27 -20.86
C ARG A 123 4.64 12.90 -19.61
N GLY A 124 5.16 13.91 -18.89
CA GLY A 124 5.91 13.70 -17.66
C GLY A 124 5.10 12.95 -16.59
N SER A 125 3.80 13.26 -16.45
CA SER A 125 2.91 12.54 -15.52
C SER A 125 2.78 11.05 -15.90
N ARG A 126 2.69 10.74 -17.20
CA ARG A 126 2.62 9.36 -17.69
C ARG A 126 3.94 8.62 -17.50
N ASP A 127 5.06 9.26 -17.76
CA ASP A 127 6.40 8.68 -17.58
C ASP A 127 6.62 8.35 -16.08
N VAL A 128 6.26 9.27 -15.17
CA VAL A 128 6.33 9.05 -13.72
C VAL A 128 5.43 7.89 -13.29
N LEU A 129 4.19 7.81 -13.80
CA LEU A 129 3.30 6.67 -13.48
C LEU A 129 3.91 5.35 -13.95
N GLY A 130 4.53 5.33 -15.13
CA GLY A 130 5.23 4.15 -15.64
C GLY A 130 6.34 3.67 -14.69
N ASP A 131 7.20 4.57 -14.22
CA ASP A 131 8.27 4.26 -13.28
C ASP A 131 7.73 3.79 -11.91
N LEU A 132 6.68 4.42 -11.41
CA LEU A 132 6.03 4.02 -10.17
C LEU A 132 5.40 2.63 -10.27
N ARG A 133 4.81 2.26 -11.40
CA ARG A 133 4.24 0.94 -11.66
C ARG A 133 5.27 -0.17 -11.64
N VAL A 134 6.44 0.06 -12.23
CA VAL A 134 7.54 -0.91 -12.18
C VAL A 134 7.90 -1.22 -10.72
N ARG A 135 8.07 -0.19 -9.91
CA ARG A 135 8.39 -0.31 -8.49
C ARG A 135 7.25 -0.97 -7.69
N TRP A 136 6.01 -0.56 -7.95
CA TRP A 136 4.84 -1.16 -7.31
C TRP A 136 4.72 -2.66 -7.63
N THR A 137 4.93 -3.05 -8.88
CA THR A 137 4.88 -4.45 -9.29
C THR A 137 5.89 -5.31 -8.52
N GLN A 138 7.11 -4.81 -8.29
CA GLN A 138 8.12 -5.50 -7.48
C GLN A 138 7.67 -5.65 -6.02
N HIS A 139 7.26 -4.54 -5.37
CA HIS A 139 6.82 -4.58 -3.98
C HIS A 139 5.55 -5.42 -3.80
N ARG A 140 4.61 -5.35 -4.75
CA ARG A 140 3.39 -6.17 -4.75
C ARG A 140 3.72 -7.66 -4.73
N GLY A 141 4.66 -8.11 -5.56
CA GLY A 141 5.12 -9.49 -5.58
C GLY A 141 5.71 -9.91 -4.22
N THR A 142 6.55 -9.07 -3.61
CA THR A 142 7.11 -9.31 -2.28
C THR A 142 6.01 -9.38 -1.20
N VAL A 143 5.06 -8.45 -1.20
CA VAL A 143 3.93 -8.49 -0.24
C VAL A 143 3.12 -9.77 -0.41
N GLN A 144 2.79 -10.13 -1.66
CA GLN A 144 2.01 -11.36 -1.92
C GLN A 144 2.73 -12.62 -1.44
N ASP A 145 4.05 -12.70 -1.56
CA ASP A 145 4.84 -13.81 -1.03
C ASP A 145 4.83 -13.83 0.50
N LEU A 146 5.07 -12.69 1.14
CA LEU A 146 5.14 -12.57 2.60
C LEU A 146 3.81 -12.87 3.30
N VAL A 147 2.69 -12.32 2.80
CA VAL A 147 1.36 -12.51 3.40
C VAL A 147 0.61 -13.73 2.84
N GLY A 148 1.22 -14.48 1.94
CA GLY A 148 0.74 -15.72 1.36
C GLY A 148 1.65 -16.90 1.73
N PRO A 149 2.46 -17.46 0.80
CA PRO A 149 3.23 -18.67 1.02
C PRO A 149 4.10 -18.66 2.28
N ARG A 150 4.75 -17.53 2.59
CA ARG A 150 5.63 -17.44 3.78
C ARG A 150 4.82 -17.39 5.08
N LEU A 151 3.71 -16.68 5.09
CA LEU A 151 2.80 -16.69 6.24
C LEU A 151 2.13 -18.07 6.41
N ASP A 152 1.79 -18.74 5.31
CA ASP A 152 1.23 -20.09 5.37
C ASP A 152 2.26 -21.07 5.99
N ALA A 153 3.52 -21.03 5.58
CA ALA A 153 4.59 -21.84 6.17
C ALA A 153 4.84 -21.52 7.67
N PHE A 154 4.73 -20.24 8.05
CA PHE A 154 4.80 -19.84 9.46
C PHE A 154 3.61 -20.37 10.26
N ASN A 155 2.41 -20.35 9.70
CA ASN A 155 1.22 -20.92 10.32
C ASN A 155 1.30 -22.45 10.50
N ASP A 156 1.90 -23.16 9.54
CA ASP A 156 2.17 -24.61 9.67
C ASP A 156 3.09 -24.86 10.88
N LEU A 157 4.14 -24.05 11.05
CA LEU A 157 5.03 -24.13 12.21
C LEU A 157 4.28 -23.85 13.53
N LEU A 158 3.39 -22.85 13.54
CA LEU A 158 2.55 -22.56 14.71
C LEU A 158 1.64 -23.73 15.09
N GLU A 159 1.04 -24.40 14.10
CA GLU A 159 0.20 -25.58 14.31
C GLU A 159 1.00 -26.74 14.89
N GLU A 160 2.22 -27.02 14.38
CA GLU A 160 3.12 -28.06 14.90
C GLU A 160 3.44 -27.86 16.40
N HIS A 161 3.52 -26.61 16.86
CA HIS A 161 3.76 -26.27 18.26
C HIS A 161 2.49 -25.99 19.08
N GLY A 162 1.28 -26.21 18.51
CA GLY A 162 0.00 -26.03 19.18
C GLY A 162 -0.34 -24.57 19.46
N PHE A 163 0.12 -23.64 18.64
CA PHE A 163 -0.21 -22.21 18.71
C PHE A 163 -1.29 -21.84 17.67
N GLY A 164 -1.95 -20.71 17.91
CA GLY A 164 -2.99 -20.23 17.00
C GLY A 164 -2.41 -19.53 15.76
N ALA A 165 -3.06 -19.72 14.62
CA ALA A 165 -2.64 -19.16 13.34
C ALA A 165 -2.78 -17.62 13.27
N ILE A 166 -1.92 -16.98 12.47
CA ILE A 166 -2.01 -15.60 12.04
C ILE A 166 -2.95 -15.51 10.84
N ILE A 167 -3.87 -14.55 10.83
CA ILE A 167 -4.92 -14.46 9.81
C ILE A 167 -4.88 -13.10 9.12
N VAL A 168 -4.79 -13.11 7.78
CA VAL A 168 -5.15 -11.96 6.95
C VAL A 168 -6.65 -12.00 6.71
N PRO A 169 -7.44 -10.98 7.15
CA PRO A 169 -8.90 -11.02 7.04
C PRO A 169 -9.38 -11.24 5.60
N ALA A 170 -10.25 -12.24 5.39
CA ALA A 170 -10.70 -12.70 4.08
C ALA A 170 -11.36 -11.62 3.19
N GLY A 171 -11.95 -10.58 3.79
CA GLY A 171 -12.50 -9.42 3.06
C GLY A 171 -11.45 -8.57 2.36
N ARG A 172 -10.17 -8.76 2.67
CA ARG A 172 -9.02 -8.06 2.10
C ARG A 172 -8.27 -8.89 1.05
N ARG A 173 -8.49 -10.21 1.00
CA ARG A 173 -7.89 -11.14 0.01
C ARG A 173 -8.53 -11.05 -1.38
N ARG A 174 -9.13 -9.92 -1.79
CA ARG A 174 -9.43 -9.74 -3.21
C ARG A 174 -8.10 -9.69 -3.96
N PRO A 175 -7.95 -10.52 -5.02
CA PRO A 175 -6.72 -10.50 -5.82
C PRO A 175 -6.46 -9.05 -6.21
N ILE A 176 -5.26 -8.60 -5.92
CA ILE A 176 -4.74 -7.35 -6.41
C ILE A 176 -4.53 -7.59 -7.90
N SER A 177 -5.46 -7.13 -8.71
CA SER A 177 -5.53 -7.36 -10.16
C SER A 177 -4.45 -6.56 -10.89
#